data_b687c3cd23ff36a64b4036e628e1fdae
#
_entry.id   b687c3cd23ff36a64b4036e628e1fdae
#
_cell.length_a   1.000
_cell.length_b   1.000
_cell.length_c   1.000
_cell.angle_alpha   90.00
_cell.angle_beta   90.00
_cell.angle_gamma   90.00
#
_symmetry.space_group_name_H-M   'P 1'
#
loop_
_entity.id
_entity.type
_entity.pdbx_description
1 polymer ?
#
loop_
_entity_poly.entity_id
_entity_poly.type
_entity_poly.pdbx_seq_one_letter_code
_entity_poly.pdbx_strand_id
1 'polypeptide(L)'
;MKNSSGKIPEGKSNVSGMKLALSNGATWTSTADSFVNNLTLANGGTVNLAGDAHKVNVLNEMTSNDGVVATNSLDSKVEIANNAKKEVKKLTVKGTGAMADAIAKDSSVAKKLANVVTDASGKSAATNVTTDEGEVAGAYSGTVDANGNLSGSLAKNTTNENISGLGVISLMTWRQENNDLNKRLGELRDSKGQYGLWTRMSRGEAKYNDLGIKNQYNYYQLGYDARISDDWILGGAVSYTDGESSFRDGDGTNKHTGFAVYGSRLADDGSFIDIIAKYAHMKNEYDTYAGAGDGDYSTNGFAFSAEYGKRFKGQNDFWIEPQAELTYGRVDSANFTTAKGVHVHQDSLDSLVGRLGFALGKDVKAGHVYVRASYLYDFKGDVNMYMDKDGAADSYDHDLGGGWWEFGVGTNLNLGHDTHFYFDVERTASGEVSTPWQWNAGIRYSF
;
A
#
# COMPACT_ATOMS: atom_id res chain seq x y z
N MET A 1 -38.57 -15.99 -36.58
CA MET A 1 -39.65 -16.85 -36.01
C MET A 1 -39.08 -18.25 -35.81
N LYS A 2 -39.17 -18.80 -34.61
CA LYS A 2 -38.84 -20.20 -34.36
C LYS A 2 -40.00 -21.10 -34.81
N ASN A 3 -39.70 -22.24 -35.43
CA ASN A 3 -40.70 -23.30 -35.53
C ASN A 3 -40.85 -24.01 -34.16
N SER A 4 -41.78 -24.94 -34.00
CA SER A 4 -42.04 -25.69 -32.74
C SER A 4 -40.82 -26.46 -32.20
N SER A 5 -39.76 -26.62 -32.97
CA SER A 5 -38.46 -27.23 -32.60
C SER A 5 -37.35 -26.22 -32.34
N GLY A 6 -37.66 -24.91 -32.33
CA GLY A 6 -36.68 -23.85 -32.11
C GLY A 6 -35.68 -23.61 -33.27
N LYS A 7 -35.88 -24.27 -34.41
CA LYS A 7 -35.06 -24.12 -35.63
C LYS A 7 -35.68 -23.16 -36.62
N ILE A 8 -34.83 -22.45 -37.38
CA ILE A 8 -35.29 -21.67 -38.54
C ILE A 8 -35.72 -22.67 -39.62
N PRO A 9 -36.89 -22.49 -40.28
CA PRO A 9 -37.34 -23.38 -41.36
C PRO A 9 -36.29 -23.45 -42.47
N GLU A 10 -35.95 -24.66 -42.90
CA GLU A 10 -35.07 -24.92 -44.04
C GLU A 10 -35.65 -24.26 -45.29
N GLY A 11 -34.81 -23.53 -46.07
CA GLY A 11 -35.18 -22.96 -47.38
C GLY A 11 -35.63 -21.50 -47.39
N LYS A 12 -35.57 -20.74 -46.26
CA LYS A 12 -35.85 -19.29 -46.25
C LYS A 12 -34.58 -18.47 -45.99
N SER A 13 -33.83 -18.19 -47.03
CA SER A 13 -32.61 -17.35 -46.98
C SER A 13 -32.89 -15.85 -46.83
N ASN A 14 -34.12 -15.38 -46.87
CA ASN A 14 -34.54 -13.99 -46.70
C ASN A 14 -35.67 -13.85 -45.72
N VAL A 15 -35.42 -14.10 -44.46
CA VAL A 15 -36.40 -13.72 -43.42
C VAL A 15 -36.25 -12.20 -43.23
N SER A 16 -37.34 -11.48 -43.55
CA SER A 16 -37.48 -10.08 -43.12
C SER A 16 -37.51 -10.07 -41.60
N GLY A 17 -36.34 -9.96 -40.99
CA GLY A 17 -36.10 -10.08 -39.56
C GLY A 17 -35.66 -8.79 -38.93
N MET A 18 -35.49 -8.81 -37.64
CA MET A 18 -35.07 -7.65 -36.85
C MET A 18 -33.72 -7.15 -37.32
N LYS A 19 -33.64 -5.87 -37.66
CA LYS A 19 -32.40 -5.14 -37.84
C LYS A 19 -32.18 -4.33 -36.56
N LEU A 20 -31.07 -4.59 -35.87
CA LEU A 20 -30.73 -3.94 -34.65
C LEU A 20 -29.43 -3.13 -34.86
N ALA A 21 -29.53 -1.81 -34.64
CA ALA A 21 -28.38 -0.93 -34.64
C ALA A 21 -28.28 -0.25 -33.27
N LEU A 22 -27.14 -0.46 -32.61
CA LEU A 22 -26.80 0.13 -31.30
C LEU A 22 -25.60 1.03 -31.47
N SER A 23 -25.68 2.26 -30.98
CA SER A 23 -24.62 3.23 -31.06
C SER A 23 -24.65 4.21 -29.89
N ASN A 24 -23.54 4.93 -29.68
CA ASN A 24 -23.45 5.97 -28.66
C ASN A 24 -23.83 5.46 -27.24
N GLY A 25 -23.32 4.31 -26.87
CA GLY A 25 -23.56 3.69 -25.57
C GLY A 25 -24.92 3.00 -25.40
N ALA A 26 -25.76 2.95 -26.45
CA ALA A 26 -27.04 2.24 -26.39
C ALA A 26 -26.82 0.75 -26.10
N THR A 27 -27.62 0.20 -25.20
CA THR A 27 -27.50 -1.19 -24.75
C THR A 27 -28.80 -1.97 -25.05
N TRP A 28 -28.64 -3.14 -25.64
CA TRP A 28 -29.71 -4.16 -25.70
C TRP A 28 -29.36 -5.31 -24.77
N THR A 29 -30.16 -5.53 -23.77
CA THR A 29 -30.03 -6.67 -22.85
C THR A 29 -30.85 -7.85 -23.39
N SER A 30 -30.17 -8.93 -23.74
CA SER A 30 -30.75 -10.23 -24.11
C SER A 30 -30.73 -11.14 -22.89
N THR A 31 -31.87 -11.77 -22.62
CA THR A 31 -32.03 -12.70 -21.48
C THR A 31 -32.49 -14.10 -21.93
N ALA A 32 -32.58 -14.31 -23.22
CA ALA A 32 -32.99 -15.60 -23.82
C ALA A 32 -32.50 -15.70 -25.26
N ASP A 33 -32.54 -16.91 -25.82
CA ASP A 33 -32.22 -17.16 -27.22
C ASP A 33 -32.95 -16.20 -28.15
N SER A 34 -32.14 -15.49 -28.98
CA SER A 34 -32.63 -14.45 -29.86
C SER A 34 -32.09 -14.61 -31.28
N PHE A 35 -32.85 -14.09 -32.24
CA PHE A 35 -32.43 -14.07 -33.65
C PHE A 35 -32.54 -12.64 -34.18
N VAL A 36 -31.43 -12.12 -34.71
CA VAL A 36 -31.39 -10.83 -35.39
C VAL A 36 -30.90 -11.04 -36.80
N ASN A 37 -31.53 -10.34 -37.77
CA ASN A 37 -31.10 -10.45 -39.14
C ASN A 37 -29.81 -9.69 -39.38
N ASN A 38 -29.77 -8.43 -38.99
CA ASN A 38 -28.62 -7.58 -39.07
C ASN A 38 -28.33 -7.00 -37.67
N LEU A 39 -27.07 -7.08 -37.23
CA LEU A 39 -26.56 -6.47 -36.00
C LEU A 39 -25.46 -5.45 -36.34
N THR A 40 -25.70 -4.19 -35.96
CA THR A 40 -24.73 -3.12 -36.10
C THR A 40 -24.39 -2.57 -34.73
N LEU A 41 -23.10 -2.59 -34.37
CA LEU A 41 -22.60 -2.05 -33.12
C LEU A 41 -21.55 -0.96 -33.41
N ALA A 42 -21.78 0.27 -32.93
CA ALA A 42 -20.87 1.39 -33.16
C ALA A 42 -20.75 2.29 -31.93
N ASN A 43 -19.60 2.92 -31.73
CA ASN A 43 -19.38 3.93 -30.71
C ASN A 43 -19.88 3.50 -29.32
N GLY A 44 -19.46 2.34 -28.83
CA GLY A 44 -19.88 1.78 -27.53
C GLY A 44 -21.27 1.13 -27.52
N GLY A 45 -21.93 0.97 -28.67
CA GLY A 45 -23.18 0.19 -28.77
C GLY A 45 -22.98 -1.23 -28.24
N THR A 46 -23.82 -1.66 -27.31
CA THR A 46 -23.60 -2.85 -26.49
C THR A 46 -24.75 -3.88 -26.62
N VAL A 47 -24.38 -5.13 -26.87
CA VAL A 47 -25.24 -6.28 -26.59
C VAL A 47 -24.81 -6.85 -25.23
N ASN A 48 -25.73 -6.86 -24.27
CA ASN A 48 -25.50 -7.44 -22.96
C ASN A 48 -26.22 -8.79 -22.84
N LEU A 49 -25.46 -9.87 -22.78
CA LEU A 49 -25.93 -11.22 -22.56
C LEU A 49 -26.09 -11.48 -21.07
N ALA A 50 -27.28 -11.27 -20.53
CA ALA A 50 -27.57 -11.34 -19.10
C ALA A 50 -28.44 -12.56 -18.74
N GLY A 51 -28.32 -13.02 -17.47
CA GLY A 51 -29.05 -14.18 -16.98
C GLY A 51 -28.42 -15.51 -17.35
N ASP A 52 -29.21 -16.52 -17.55
CA ASP A 52 -28.76 -17.87 -17.91
C ASP A 52 -28.09 -17.89 -19.29
N ALA A 53 -27.23 -18.88 -19.52
CA ALA A 53 -26.53 -19.04 -20.78
C ALA A 53 -27.52 -19.20 -21.96
N HIS A 54 -27.36 -18.35 -22.99
CA HIS A 54 -28.22 -18.32 -24.16
C HIS A 54 -27.48 -17.81 -25.39
N LYS A 55 -28.14 -17.84 -26.54
CA LYS A 55 -27.53 -17.48 -27.82
C LYS A 55 -28.27 -16.34 -28.52
N VAL A 56 -27.50 -15.41 -29.05
CA VAL A 56 -27.93 -14.42 -30.03
C VAL A 56 -27.40 -14.83 -31.40
N ASN A 57 -28.30 -15.22 -32.32
CA ASN A 57 -27.95 -15.66 -33.66
C ASN A 57 -28.07 -14.49 -34.64
N VAL A 58 -26.96 -14.13 -35.31
CA VAL A 58 -26.90 -13.11 -36.37
C VAL A 58 -26.96 -13.81 -37.74
N LEU A 59 -28.06 -13.59 -38.48
CA LEU A 59 -28.39 -14.42 -39.62
C LEU A 59 -27.86 -13.93 -40.95
N ASN A 60 -27.75 -12.61 -41.14
CA ASN A 60 -27.42 -12.00 -42.43
C ASN A 60 -26.18 -11.11 -42.42
N GLU A 61 -26.04 -10.22 -41.43
CA GLU A 61 -24.92 -9.29 -41.38
C GLU A 61 -24.59 -8.90 -39.96
N MET A 62 -23.30 -8.90 -39.65
CA MET A 62 -22.75 -8.27 -38.45
C MET A 62 -21.69 -7.21 -38.82
N THR A 63 -21.93 -5.97 -38.40
CA THR A 63 -20.99 -4.87 -38.50
C THR A 63 -20.63 -4.38 -37.10
N SER A 64 -19.34 -4.14 -36.87
CA SER A 64 -18.88 -3.50 -35.63
C SER A 64 -17.76 -2.50 -35.90
N ASN A 65 -17.90 -1.32 -35.32
CA ASN A 65 -16.87 -0.30 -35.24
C ASN A 65 -16.93 0.33 -33.85
N ASP A 66 -16.15 -0.24 -32.93
CA ASP A 66 -16.17 0.09 -31.50
C ASP A 66 -17.47 -0.38 -30.78
N GLY A 67 -17.90 -1.60 -31.10
CA GLY A 67 -19.02 -2.28 -30.45
C GLY A 67 -18.57 -3.09 -29.23
N VAL A 68 -19.53 -3.41 -28.35
CA VAL A 68 -19.30 -4.21 -27.16
C VAL A 68 -20.30 -5.38 -27.11
N VAL A 69 -19.80 -6.55 -26.74
CA VAL A 69 -20.63 -7.67 -26.27
C VAL A 69 -20.23 -7.96 -24.83
N ALA A 70 -21.10 -7.60 -23.90
CA ALA A 70 -20.92 -7.88 -22.47
C ALA A 70 -21.57 -9.22 -22.11
N THR A 71 -20.97 -9.97 -21.20
CA THR A 71 -21.51 -11.25 -20.75
C THR A 71 -21.21 -11.53 -19.29
N ASN A 72 -22.14 -12.20 -18.61
CA ASN A 72 -21.94 -12.78 -17.27
C ASN A 72 -21.73 -14.32 -17.32
N SER A 73 -21.74 -14.92 -18.51
CA SER A 73 -21.52 -16.37 -18.71
C SER A 73 -20.61 -16.65 -19.89
N LEU A 74 -19.64 -17.53 -19.74
CA LEU A 74 -18.77 -18.02 -20.82
C LEU A 74 -19.50 -18.94 -21.81
N ASP A 75 -20.66 -19.45 -21.43
CA ASP A 75 -21.48 -20.33 -22.25
C ASP A 75 -22.49 -19.59 -23.12
N SER A 76 -22.72 -18.29 -22.84
CA SER A 76 -23.49 -17.42 -23.71
C SER A 76 -22.73 -17.13 -24.99
N LYS A 77 -23.47 -17.01 -26.14
CA LYS A 77 -22.84 -16.81 -27.45
C LYS A 77 -23.57 -15.77 -28.29
N VAL A 78 -22.78 -15.00 -29.06
CA VAL A 78 -23.23 -14.34 -30.27
C VAL A 78 -22.66 -15.14 -31.46
N GLU A 79 -23.51 -15.86 -32.17
CA GLU A 79 -23.13 -16.72 -33.29
C GLU A 79 -23.47 -16.05 -34.63
N ILE A 80 -22.46 -15.86 -35.49
CA ILE A 80 -22.62 -15.26 -36.81
C ILE A 80 -22.79 -16.40 -37.83
N ALA A 81 -23.92 -16.45 -38.56
CA ALA A 81 -24.20 -17.53 -39.49
C ALA A 81 -23.17 -17.62 -40.65
N ASN A 82 -23.01 -18.82 -41.21
CA ASN A 82 -22.04 -19.13 -42.25
C ASN A 82 -22.06 -18.20 -43.46
N ASN A 83 -23.27 -17.82 -43.89
CA ASN A 83 -23.51 -16.96 -45.05
C ASN A 83 -23.70 -15.49 -44.69
N ALA A 84 -23.51 -15.16 -43.39
CA ALA A 84 -23.64 -13.79 -42.97
C ALA A 84 -22.41 -12.96 -43.35
N LYS A 85 -22.67 -11.76 -43.84
CA LYS A 85 -21.61 -10.79 -44.10
C LYS A 85 -21.04 -10.34 -42.74
N LYS A 86 -19.71 -10.35 -42.59
CA LYS A 86 -19.01 -9.91 -41.40
C LYS A 86 -18.06 -8.74 -41.70
N GLU A 87 -18.32 -7.58 -41.13
CA GLU A 87 -17.48 -6.40 -41.17
C GLU A 87 -17.15 -5.90 -39.77
N VAL A 88 -16.20 -6.55 -39.11
CA VAL A 88 -15.79 -6.21 -37.75
C VAL A 88 -14.45 -5.54 -37.79
N LYS A 89 -14.41 -4.22 -37.50
CA LYS A 89 -13.18 -3.42 -37.36
C LYS A 89 -12.70 -3.39 -35.92
N LYS A 90 -13.60 -3.17 -34.98
CA LYS A 90 -13.33 -3.15 -33.55
C LYS A 90 -14.56 -3.72 -32.83
N LEU A 91 -14.36 -4.79 -32.05
CA LEU A 91 -15.37 -5.44 -31.23
C LEU A 91 -14.73 -5.90 -29.93
N THR A 92 -15.23 -5.40 -28.81
CA THR A 92 -14.78 -5.79 -27.49
C THR A 92 -15.76 -6.79 -26.89
N VAL A 93 -15.25 -7.92 -26.42
CA VAL A 93 -16.01 -8.82 -25.52
C VAL A 93 -15.62 -8.45 -24.09
N LYS A 94 -16.63 -8.08 -23.29
CA LYS A 94 -16.45 -7.67 -21.89
C LYS A 94 -17.05 -8.70 -20.93
N GLY A 95 -16.20 -9.27 -20.08
CA GLY A 95 -16.58 -10.16 -18.99
C GLY A 95 -16.74 -9.44 -17.65
N THR A 96 -17.14 -10.18 -16.63
CA THR A 96 -17.28 -9.72 -15.24
C THR A 96 -15.95 -9.79 -14.48
N GLY A 97 -15.90 -9.21 -13.28
CA GLY A 97 -14.78 -9.35 -12.36
C GLY A 97 -14.50 -10.79 -11.93
N ALA A 98 -15.55 -11.60 -11.72
CA ALA A 98 -15.38 -13.03 -11.45
C ALA A 98 -14.65 -13.78 -12.58
N MET A 99 -14.77 -13.29 -13.82
CA MET A 99 -13.99 -13.84 -14.95
C MET A 99 -12.52 -13.38 -14.90
N ALA A 100 -12.20 -12.19 -14.36
CA ALA A 100 -10.83 -11.79 -14.12
C ALA A 100 -10.16 -12.73 -13.11
N ASP A 101 -10.82 -13.02 -11.99
CA ASP A 101 -10.32 -13.98 -10.99
C ASP A 101 -10.18 -15.40 -11.58
N ALA A 102 -11.12 -15.80 -12.45
CA ALA A 102 -11.03 -17.08 -13.17
C ALA A 102 -9.85 -17.11 -14.16
N ILE A 103 -9.52 -16.00 -14.83
CA ILE A 103 -8.36 -15.88 -15.72
C ILE A 103 -7.05 -15.96 -14.92
N ALA A 104 -7.01 -15.40 -13.72
CA ALA A 104 -5.86 -15.51 -12.83
C ALA A 104 -5.54 -16.96 -12.45
N LYS A 105 -6.58 -17.81 -12.31
CA LYS A 105 -6.43 -19.24 -12.03
C LYS A 105 -6.06 -20.05 -13.27
N ASP A 106 -6.71 -19.74 -14.39
CA ASP A 106 -6.58 -20.45 -15.67
C ASP A 106 -6.67 -19.47 -16.85
N SER A 107 -5.53 -19.15 -17.42
CA SER A 107 -5.43 -18.22 -18.56
C SER A 107 -6.25 -18.65 -19.77
N SER A 108 -6.65 -19.93 -19.88
CA SER A 108 -7.50 -20.42 -20.96
C SER A 108 -8.91 -19.81 -20.92
N VAL A 109 -9.36 -19.33 -19.77
CA VAL A 109 -10.65 -18.63 -19.58
C VAL A 109 -10.72 -17.37 -20.45
N ALA A 110 -9.63 -16.63 -20.60
CA ALA A 110 -9.59 -15.45 -21.46
C ALA A 110 -9.89 -15.81 -22.94
N LYS A 111 -9.44 -16.97 -23.41
CA LYS A 111 -9.77 -17.48 -24.73
C LYS A 111 -11.23 -17.91 -24.85
N LYS A 112 -11.81 -18.51 -23.81
CA LYS A 112 -13.25 -18.83 -23.77
C LYS A 112 -14.08 -17.54 -23.82
N LEU A 113 -13.67 -16.50 -23.12
CA LEU A 113 -14.31 -15.18 -23.15
C LEU A 113 -14.22 -14.55 -24.55
N ALA A 114 -13.06 -14.59 -25.21
CA ALA A 114 -12.90 -14.14 -26.61
C ALA A 114 -13.86 -14.85 -27.56
N ASN A 115 -14.17 -16.12 -27.32
CA ASN A 115 -15.03 -16.98 -28.10
C ASN A 115 -16.53 -16.86 -27.74
N VAL A 116 -16.92 -15.88 -26.93
CA VAL A 116 -18.33 -15.54 -26.73
C VAL A 116 -18.95 -15.00 -28.02
N VAL A 117 -18.19 -14.36 -28.88
CA VAL A 117 -18.58 -13.96 -30.22
C VAL A 117 -17.81 -14.77 -31.24
N THR A 118 -18.49 -15.65 -31.96
CA THR A 118 -17.86 -16.52 -32.95
C THR A 118 -18.56 -16.46 -34.30
N ASP A 119 -17.80 -16.67 -35.37
CA ASP A 119 -18.34 -17.00 -36.66
C ASP A 119 -18.69 -18.51 -36.72
N ALA A 120 -19.31 -18.93 -37.78
CA ALA A 120 -19.78 -20.31 -37.94
C ALA A 120 -18.64 -21.35 -38.09
N SER A 121 -17.39 -20.91 -38.31
CA SER A 121 -16.20 -21.77 -38.21
C SER A 121 -15.71 -21.97 -36.77
N GLY A 122 -16.38 -21.33 -35.81
CA GLY A 122 -15.95 -21.31 -34.39
C GLY A 122 -14.81 -20.35 -34.08
N LYS A 123 -14.40 -19.53 -35.05
CA LYS A 123 -13.37 -18.52 -34.88
C LYS A 123 -13.95 -17.29 -34.17
N SER A 124 -13.23 -16.77 -33.21
CA SER A 124 -13.59 -15.51 -32.54
C SER A 124 -13.71 -14.36 -33.53
N ALA A 125 -14.79 -13.60 -33.41
CA ALA A 125 -14.97 -12.34 -34.10
C ALA A 125 -14.59 -11.11 -33.23
N ALA A 126 -14.20 -11.32 -31.97
CA ALA A 126 -13.69 -10.26 -31.12
C ALA A 126 -12.34 -9.74 -31.64
N THR A 127 -12.07 -8.46 -31.43
CA THR A 127 -10.75 -7.84 -31.62
C THR A 127 -10.10 -7.52 -30.26
N ASN A 128 -10.92 -7.33 -29.23
CA ASN A 128 -10.47 -7.05 -27.89
C ASN A 128 -11.27 -7.87 -26.86
N VAL A 129 -10.64 -8.17 -25.76
CA VAL A 129 -11.26 -8.83 -24.59
C VAL A 129 -10.92 -8.03 -23.37
N THR A 130 -11.92 -7.73 -22.55
CA THR A 130 -11.74 -7.02 -21.28
C THR A 130 -12.61 -7.66 -20.20
N THR A 131 -12.27 -7.43 -18.95
CA THR A 131 -13.13 -7.73 -17.81
C THR A 131 -13.28 -6.51 -16.92
N ASP A 132 -14.26 -6.51 -16.05
CA ASP A 132 -14.23 -5.68 -14.85
C ASP A 132 -13.17 -6.22 -13.89
N GLU A 133 -12.78 -5.44 -12.89
CA GLU A 133 -11.85 -5.84 -11.84
C GLU A 133 -12.49 -6.94 -10.97
N GLY A 134 -11.71 -7.98 -10.65
CA GLY A 134 -12.12 -9.06 -9.77
C GLY A 134 -11.99 -8.70 -8.29
N GLU A 135 -12.18 -9.67 -7.42
CA GLU A 135 -11.94 -9.48 -5.99
C GLU A 135 -10.46 -9.65 -5.62
N VAL A 136 -9.73 -10.47 -6.40
CA VAL A 136 -8.28 -10.69 -6.23
C VAL A 136 -7.50 -10.10 -7.39
N ALA A 137 -7.88 -10.46 -8.62
CA ALA A 137 -7.20 -10.01 -9.83
C ALA A 137 -7.72 -8.65 -10.29
N GLY A 138 -6.85 -7.83 -10.85
CA GLY A 138 -7.24 -6.63 -11.58
C GLY A 138 -7.96 -6.97 -12.89
N ALA A 139 -8.42 -5.95 -13.60
CA ALA A 139 -9.09 -6.13 -14.87
C ALA A 139 -8.17 -6.78 -15.92
N TYR A 140 -8.71 -7.74 -16.67
CA TYR A 140 -8.01 -8.29 -17.83
C TYR A 140 -8.19 -7.37 -19.04
N SER A 141 -7.11 -7.22 -19.82
CA SER A 141 -7.14 -6.56 -21.13
C SER A 141 -6.31 -7.34 -22.14
N GLY A 142 -6.90 -7.68 -23.28
CA GLY A 142 -6.24 -8.44 -24.34
C GLY A 142 -6.73 -8.07 -25.72
N THR A 143 -5.91 -8.38 -26.73
CA THR A 143 -6.19 -8.20 -28.16
C THR A 143 -6.25 -9.55 -28.86
N VAL A 144 -7.15 -9.71 -29.82
CA VAL A 144 -7.31 -10.91 -30.65
C VAL A 144 -6.82 -10.56 -32.06
N ASP A 145 -5.80 -11.28 -32.54
CA ASP A 145 -5.26 -11.06 -33.88
C ASP A 145 -6.17 -11.66 -34.99
N ALA A 146 -5.81 -11.38 -36.25
CA ALA A 146 -6.54 -11.88 -37.39
C ALA A 146 -6.57 -13.43 -37.49
N ASN A 147 -5.68 -14.13 -36.80
CA ASN A 147 -5.65 -15.59 -36.72
C ASN A 147 -6.49 -16.16 -35.55
N GLY A 148 -7.03 -15.27 -34.68
CA GLY A 148 -7.77 -15.63 -33.48
C GLY A 148 -6.88 -15.94 -32.25
N ASN A 149 -5.60 -15.55 -32.29
CA ASN A 149 -4.71 -15.65 -31.14
C ASN A 149 -4.97 -14.46 -30.21
N LEU A 150 -5.10 -14.77 -28.93
CA LEU A 150 -5.30 -13.80 -27.86
C LEU A 150 -3.97 -13.51 -27.15
N SER A 151 -3.66 -12.24 -27.00
CA SER A 151 -2.54 -11.74 -26.19
C SER A 151 -3.06 -10.67 -25.24
N GLY A 152 -2.79 -10.81 -23.93
CA GLY A 152 -3.24 -9.86 -22.94
C GLY A 152 -2.71 -10.20 -21.55
N SER A 153 -3.01 -9.34 -20.58
CA SER A 153 -2.59 -9.46 -19.18
C SER A 153 -3.66 -8.97 -18.22
N LEU A 154 -3.54 -9.42 -16.99
CA LEU A 154 -4.26 -8.85 -15.84
C LEU A 154 -3.51 -7.62 -15.32
N ALA A 155 -4.24 -6.59 -14.98
CA ALA A 155 -3.72 -5.48 -14.19
C ALA A 155 -3.61 -5.88 -12.71
N LYS A 156 -2.99 -5.08 -11.88
CA LYS A 156 -3.11 -5.19 -10.43
C LYS A 156 -4.51 -4.76 -9.98
N ASN A 157 -5.04 -5.43 -8.96
CA ASN A 157 -6.29 -5.01 -8.34
C ASN A 157 -6.06 -3.76 -7.50
N THR A 158 -6.77 -2.67 -7.81
CA THR A 158 -6.54 -1.36 -7.17
C THR A 158 -6.90 -1.36 -5.69
N THR A 159 -7.96 -2.07 -5.32
CA THR A 159 -8.36 -2.22 -3.91
C THR A 159 -7.30 -2.96 -3.10
N ASN A 160 -6.81 -4.09 -3.63
CA ASN A 160 -5.80 -4.90 -2.96
C ASN A 160 -4.43 -4.20 -2.93
N GLU A 161 -4.09 -3.43 -3.95
CA GLU A 161 -2.91 -2.56 -3.94
C GLU A 161 -2.98 -1.53 -2.79
N ASN A 162 -4.13 -0.93 -2.56
CA ASN A 162 -4.33 -0.04 -1.42
C ASN A 162 -4.24 -0.77 -0.06
N ILE A 163 -4.81 -1.99 0.05
CA ILE A 163 -4.67 -2.82 1.24
C ILE A 163 -3.20 -3.18 1.50
N SER A 164 -2.40 -3.42 0.46
CA SER A 164 -0.97 -3.67 0.64
C SER A 164 -0.21 -2.48 1.25
N GLY A 165 -0.73 -1.27 1.08
CA GLY A 165 -0.22 -0.07 1.73
C GLY A 165 -0.28 -0.08 3.26
N LEU A 166 -1.08 -0.96 3.88
CA LEU A 166 -1.12 -1.11 5.34
C LEU A 166 0.21 -1.61 5.90
N GLY A 167 0.92 -2.49 5.18
CA GLY A 167 2.27 -2.91 5.53
C GLY A 167 3.27 -1.75 5.44
N VAL A 168 3.14 -0.92 4.42
CA VAL A 168 3.94 0.32 4.27
C VAL A 168 3.72 1.24 5.47
N ILE A 169 2.46 1.47 5.88
CA ILE A 169 2.12 2.30 7.05
C ILE A 169 2.75 1.71 8.32
N SER A 170 2.65 0.39 8.52
CA SER A 170 3.20 -0.29 9.69
C SER A 170 4.73 -0.12 9.79
N LEU A 171 5.46 -0.39 8.70
CA LEU A 171 6.92 -0.26 8.67
C LEU A 171 7.36 1.20 8.81
N MET A 172 6.69 2.11 8.12
CA MET A 172 6.97 3.55 8.15
C MET A 172 6.79 4.11 9.57
N THR A 173 5.69 3.78 10.26
CA THR A 173 5.42 4.22 11.62
C THR A 173 6.44 3.62 12.59
N TRP A 174 6.76 2.33 12.45
CA TRP A 174 7.74 1.66 13.29
C TRP A 174 9.14 2.30 13.18
N ARG A 175 9.56 2.68 11.96
CA ARG A 175 10.81 3.44 11.76
C ARG A 175 10.81 4.78 12.50
N GLN A 176 9.69 5.51 12.47
CA GLN A 176 9.58 6.80 13.17
C GLN A 176 9.69 6.64 14.69
N GLU A 177 9.12 5.57 15.24
CA GLU A 177 9.24 5.26 16.66
C GLU A 177 10.66 4.86 17.08
N ASN A 178 11.42 4.24 16.16
CA ASN A 178 12.77 3.77 16.43
C ASN A 178 13.84 4.87 16.31
N ASN A 179 13.53 6.01 15.70
CA ASN A 179 14.42 7.17 15.61
C ASN A 179 14.46 7.98 16.92
N ASP A 180 14.74 7.31 18.04
CA ASP A 180 14.57 7.85 19.38
C ASP A 180 15.83 8.25 20.11
N LEU A 181 16.93 7.53 19.89
CA LEU A 181 18.10 7.65 20.75
C LEU A 181 18.73 9.04 20.71
N ASN A 182 18.94 9.54 19.52
CA ASN A 182 19.55 10.84 19.27
C ASN A 182 18.80 12.01 19.93
N LYS A 183 17.51 11.85 20.15
CA LYS A 183 16.63 12.89 20.69
C LYS A 183 16.64 12.95 22.21
N ARG A 184 17.00 11.85 22.88
CA ARG A 184 16.99 11.76 24.35
C ARG A 184 18.35 12.09 24.99
N LEU A 185 19.44 11.95 24.27
CA LEU A 185 20.78 12.11 24.81
C LEU A 185 21.09 13.49 25.37
N GLY A 186 20.55 14.54 24.78
CA GLY A 186 20.71 15.89 25.29
C GLY A 186 20.25 16.06 26.73
N GLU A 187 19.28 15.26 27.17
CA GLU A 187 18.73 15.31 28.53
C GLU A 187 19.59 14.60 29.57
N LEU A 188 20.20 13.47 29.19
CA LEU A 188 20.96 12.63 30.11
C LEU A 188 22.31 13.26 30.50
N ARG A 189 22.94 14.01 29.61
CA ARG A 189 24.27 14.59 29.81
C ARG A 189 24.34 15.64 30.90
N ASP A 190 23.27 16.41 31.01
CA ASP A 190 23.21 17.52 31.98
C ASP A 190 22.55 17.07 33.30
N SER A 191 22.12 15.82 33.38
CA SER A 191 21.48 15.26 34.57
C SER A 191 22.50 14.89 35.65
N LYS A 192 22.35 15.46 36.84
CA LYS A 192 23.17 15.21 38.02
C LYS A 192 22.56 14.28 39.03
N GLY A 193 21.27 14.02 38.94
CA GLY A 193 20.54 13.14 39.87
C GLY A 193 20.88 11.67 39.69
N GLN A 194 20.65 10.88 40.76
CA GLN A 194 20.78 9.42 40.72
C GLN A 194 19.65 8.76 39.94
N TYR A 195 18.48 9.35 39.94
CA TYR A 195 17.27 8.87 39.29
C TYR A 195 16.68 9.95 38.37
N GLY A 196 15.98 9.53 37.33
CA GLY A 196 15.31 10.42 36.40
C GLY A 196 13.92 9.92 36.02
N LEU A 197 12.96 10.80 36.10
CA LEU A 197 11.62 10.60 35.51
C LEU A 197 11.48 11.55 34.32
N TRP A 198 11.04 11.03 33.19
CA TRP A 198 10.92 11.85 31.99
C TRP A 198 9.67 11.48 31.18
N THR A 199 9.19 12.46 30.44
CA THR A 199 8.14 12.26 29.44
C THR A 199 8.52 12.95 28.13
N ARG A 200 8.05 12.40 27.03
CA ARG A 200 8.27 12.92 25.68
C ARG A 200 7.01 12.76 24.84
N MET A 201 6.80 13.74 23.99
CA MET A 201 5.80 13.72 22.94
C MET A 201 6.47 14.06 21.59
N SER A 202 6.14 13.31 20.57
CA SER A 202 6.47 13.64 19.18
C SER A 202 5.20 13.71 18.36
N ARG A 203 5.15 14.61 17.39
CA ARG A 203 4.11 14.65 16.36
C ARG A 203 4.75 14.92 15.02
N GLY A 204 4.32 14.21 13.99
CA GLY A 204 4.86 14.34 12.66
C GLY A 204 3.92 13.84 11.57
N GLU A 205 4.42 13.94 10.37
CA GLU A 205 3.78 13.43 9.16
C GLU A 205 4.79 12.64 8.35
N ALA A 206 4.42 11.43 7.94
CA ALA A 206 5.20 10.60 7.02
C ALA A 206 4.40 10.34 5.75
N LYS A 207 5.07 10.26 4.60
CA LYS A 207 4.46 10.06 3.28
C LYS A 207 5.20 9.01 2.48
N TYR A 208 4.42 8.22 1.75
CA TYR A 208 4.89 7.35 0.68
C TYR A 208 4.08 7.64 -0.58
N ASN A 209 4.74 8.15 -1.62
CA ASN A 209 4.04 8.77 -2.75
C ASN A 209 3.39 7.76 -3.69
N ASP A 210 3.98 6.58 -3.88
CA ASP A 210 3.52 5.59 -4.87
C ASP A 210 2.07 5.13 -4.63
N LEU A 211 1.68 4.98 -3.37
CA LEU A 211 0.31 4.65 -2.97
C LEU A 211 -0.49 5.87 -2.48
N GLY A 212 0.08 7.07 -2.55
CA GLY A 212 -0.55 8.28 -2.01
C GLY A 212 -0.74 8.25 -0.50
N ILE A 213 0.09 7.45 0.21
CA ILE A 213 -0.02 7.29 1.66
C ILE A 213 0.48 8.55 2.36
N LYS A 214 -0.33 8.99 3.34
CA LYS A 214 0.01 10.04 4.30
C LYS A 214 -0.39 9.54 5.67
N ASN A 215 0.56 9.51 6.61
CA ASN A 215 0.32 9.14 8.00
C ASN A 215 0.71 10.29 8.92
N GLN A 216 -0.23 10.79 9.70
CA GLN A 216 0.02 11.74 10.78
C GLN A 216 -0.04 11.00 12.11
N TYR A 217 0.99 11.15 12.92
CA TYR A 217 1.13 10.39 14.16
C TYR A 217 1.47 11.29 15.35
N ASN A 218 0.98 10.86 16.51
CA ASN A 218 1.39 11.33 17.83
C ASN A 218 2.06 10.17 18.55
N TYR A 219 3.22 10.39 19.13
CA TYR A 219 3.98 9.40 19.86
C TYR A 219 4.28 9.93 21.25
N TYR A 220 3.90 9.18 22.27
CA TYR A 220 4.02 9.53 23.68
C TYR A 220 4.90 8.52 24.39
N GLN A 221 5.79 9.00 25.24
CA GLN A 221 6.64 8.16 26.08
C GLN A 221 6.64 8.68 27.52
N LEU A 222 6.71 7.74 28.45
CA LEU A 222 6.99 7.98 29.87
C LEU A 222 8.09 7.00 30.28
N GLY A 223 9.17 7.51 30.84
CA GLY A 223 10.31 6.68 31.22
C GLY A 223 10.90 7.04 32.56
N TYR A 224 11.59 6.05 33.12
CA TYR A 224 12.34 6.14 34.35
C TYR A 224 13.72 5.53 34.15
N ASP A 225 14.73 6.13 34.74
CA ASP A 225 16.09 5.62 34.73
C ASP A 225 16.84 5.88 36.03
N ALA A 226 17.92 5.15 36.19
CA ALA A 226 18.81 5.25 37.34
C ALA A 226 20.27 5.22 36.88
N ARG A 227 21.10 6.07 37.49
CA ARG A 227 22.55 6.02 37.38
C ARG A 227 23.07 4.87 38.23
N ILE A 228 23.60 3.84 37.57
CA ILE A 228 24.10 2.61 38.24
C ILE A 228 25.61 2.65 38.49
N SER A 229 26.35 3.54 37.81
CA SER A 229 27.74 3.85 38.04
C SER A 229 28.02 5.28 37.57
N ASP A 230 29.26 5.74 37.72
CA ASP A 230 29.66 7.09 37.30
C ASP A 230 29.34 7.35 35.83
N ASP A 231 29.53 6.35 34.98
CA ASP A 231 29.31 6.44 33.51
C ASP A 231 27.97 5.90 33.02
N TRP A 232 27.35 4.94 33.74
CA TRP A 232 26.19 4.20 33.21
C TRP A 232 24.87 4.61 33.81
N ILE A 233 23.90 4.83 32.91
CA ILE A 233 22.49 5.02 33.24
C ILE A 233 21.69 3.89 32.59
N LEU A 234 20.84 3.21 33.34
CA LEU A 234 19.90 2.21 32.85
C LEU A 234 18.46 2.70 33.07
N GLY A 235 17.61 2.43 32.12
CA GLY A 235 16.21 2.85 32.20
C GLY A 235 15.25 1.99 31.39
N GLY A 236 13.96 2.31 31.61
CA GLY A 236 12.86 1.74 30.87
C GLY A 236 11.81 2.81 30.54
N ALA A 237 11.02 2.56 29.53
CA ALA A 237 9.95 3.45 29.13
C ALA A 237 8.74 2.66 28.60
N VAL A 238 7.56 3.22 28.78
CA VAL A 238 6.33 2.81 28.09
C VAL A 238 6.02 3.83 27.01
N SER A 239 5.39 3.38 25.93
CA SER A 239 5.06 4.25 24.80
C SER A 239 3.66 3.98 24.25
N TYR A 240 3.08 5.00 23.66
CA TYR A 240 1.83 4.92 22.94
C TYR A 240 1.90 5.77 21.66
N THR A 241 1.54 5.17 20.54
CA THR A 241 1.39 5.85 19.25
C THR A 241 -0.08 5.89 18.88
N ASP A 242 -0.50 7.04 18.37
CA ASP A 242 -1.82 7.26 17.80
C ASP A 242 -1.63 7.94 16.43
N GLY A 243 -1.85 7.18 15.36
CA GLY A 243 -1.64 7.59 13.99
C GLY A 243 -2.93 7.53 13.18
N GLU A 244 -3.10 8.51 12.31
CA GLU A 244 -4.16 8.58 11.31
C GLU A 244 -3.52 8.56 9.93
N SER A 245 -3.91 7.59 9.11
CA SER A 245 -3.41 7.42 7.75
C SER A 245 -4.51 7.66 6.73
N SER A 246 -4.12 8.20 5.58
CA SER A 246 -4.93 8.23 4.38
C SER A 246 -4.13 7.62 3.23
N PHE A 247 -4.80 6.92 2.34
CA PHE A 247 -4.25 6.35 1.11
C PHE A 247 -5.24 6.60 -0.04
N ARG A 248 -4.90 6.24 -1.28
CA ARG A 248 -5.65 6.61 -2.49
C ARG A 248 -7.17 6.38 -2.37
N ASP A 249 -7.60 5.23 -1.86
CA ASP A 249 -9.02 4.83 -1.81
C ASP A 249 -9.47 4.44 -0.40
N GLY A 250 -8.94 5.08 0.64
CA GLY A 250 -9.31 4.77 2.01
C GLY A 250 -8.54 5.58 3.04
N ASP A 251 -8.84 5.29 4.29
CA ASP A 251 -8.14 5.79 5.46
C ASP A 251 -7.96 4.69 6.51
N GLY A 252 -7.24 4.99 7.57
CA GLY A 252 -7.00 4.05 8.64
C GLY A 252 -6.39 4.69 9.88
N THR A 253 -6.34 3.93 10.95
CA THR A 253 -5.64 4.30 12.18
C THR A 253 -4.62 3.25 12.55
N ASN A 254 -3.53 3.68 13.14
CA ASN A 254 -2.49 2.82 13.66
C ASN A 254 -2.19 3.19 15.12
N LYS A 255 -2.46 2.26 16.04
CA LYS A 255 -2.30 2.43 17.47
C LYS A 255 -1.30 1.42 18.00
N HIS A 256 -0.19 1.91 18.56
CA HIS A 256 0.85 1.04 19.08
C HIS A 256 1.01 1.28 20.58
N THR A 257 1.11 0.20 21.34
CA THR A 257 1.43 0.24 22.77
C THR A 257 2.71 -0.53 23.00
N GLY A 258 3.73 0.13 23.55
CA GLY A 258 5.06 -0.46 23.61
C GLY A 258 5.79 -0.20 24.91
N PHE A 259 6.90 -0.89 25.05
CA PHE A 259 7.88 -0.64 26.10
C PHE A 259 9.30 -0.72 25.55
N ALA A 260 10.22 -0.04 26.22
CA ALA A 260 11.64 -0.07 25.90
C ALA A 260 12.47 -0.23 27.15
N VAL A 261 13.62 -0.87 27.01
CA VAL A 261 14.71 -0.84 27.97
C VAL A 261 15.95 -0.26 27.30
N TYR A 262 16.73 0.51 28.03
CA TYR A 262 17.89 1.15 27.48
C TYR A 262 19.05 1.29 28.47
N GLY A 263 20.25 1.38 27.94
CA GLY A 263 21.48 1.69 28.66
C GLY A 263 22.23 2.79 27.92
N SER A 264 22.65 3.82 28.68
CA SER A 264 23.43 4.93 28.16
C SER A 264 24.74 5.02 28.95
N ARG A 265 25.87 5.02 28.26
CA ARG A 265 27.18 5.31 28.85
C ARG A 265 27.60 6.69 28.42
N LEU A 266 27.93 7.52 29.41
CA LEU A 266 28.41 8.90 29.23
C LEU A 266 29.81 9.01 29.83
N ALA A 267 30.84 9.10 29.02
CA ALA A 267 32.20 9.17 29.49
C ALA A 267 32.67 10.62 29.65
N ASP A 268 33.62 10.84 30.54
CA ASP A 268 34.21 12.17 30.86
C ASP A 268 34.87 12.83 29.65
N ASP A 269 35.33 12.03 28.67
CA ASP A 269 35.98 12.53 27.45
C ASP A 269 34.97 13.04 26.38
N GLY A 270 33.67 13.08 26.73
CA GLY A 270 32.57 13.51 25.87
C GLY A 270 32.04 12.43 24.92
N SER A 271 32.61 11.21 24.98
CA SER A 271 32.06 10.08 24.23
C SER A 271 30.83 9.47 24.91
N PHE A 272 29.96 8.89 24.13
CA PHE A 272 28.78 8.18 24.63
C PHE A 272 28.48 6.94 23.80
N ILE A 273 27.85 5.97 24.45
CA ILE A 273 27.26 4.79 23.82
C ILE A 273 25.82 4.68 24.33
N ASP A 274 24.90 4.49 23.42
CA ASP A 274 23.52 4.21 23.72
C ASP A 274 23.07 2.89 23.10
N ILE A 275 22.34 2.12 23.88
CA ILE A 275 21.75 0.85 23.45
C ILE A 275 20.29 0.85 23.88
N ILE A 276 19.39 0.49 22.99
CA ILE A 276 17.96 0.37 23.29
C ILE A 276 17.38 -0.89 22.65
N ALA A 277 16.50 -1.55 23.39
CA ALA A 277 15.63 -2.60 22.87
C ALA A 277 14.17 -2.21 23.09
N LYS A 278 13.35 -2.38 22.06
CA LYS A 278 11.93 -2.01 22.06
C LYS A 278 11.05 -3.16 21.64
N TYR A 279 9.84 -3.15 22.16
CA TYR A 279 8.72 -3.98 21.72
C TYR A 279 7.46 -3.12 21.68
N ALA A 280 6.60 -3.37 20.69
CA ALA A 280 5.28 -2.79 20.65
C ALA A 280 4.25 -3.79 20.12
N HIS A 281 3.05 -3.76 20.69
CA HIS A 281 1.86 -4.34 20.09
C HIS A 281 1.21 -3.28 19.20
N MET A 282 0.95 -3.63 17.95
CA MET A 282 0.53 -2.73 16.87
C MET A 282 -0.87 -3.14 16.41
N LYS A 283 -1.87 -2.28 16.59
CA LYS A 283 -3.22 -2.45 16.07
C LYS A 283 -3.43 -1.48 14.89
N ASN A 284 -3.85 -2.02 13.74
CA ASN A 284 -4.16 -1.27 12.54
C ASN A 284 -5.63 -1.47 12.19
N GLU A 285 -6.35 -0.38 11.96
CA GLU A 285 -7.73 -0.37 11.48
C GLU A 285 -7.76 0.36 10.13
N TYR A 286 -8.60 -0.08 9.20
CA TYR A 286 -8.72 0.53 7.88
C TYR A 286 -10.17 0.57 7.41
N ASP A 287 -10.48 1.56 6.57
CA ASP A 287 -11.71 1.66 5.80
C ASP A 287 -11.36 2.01 4.35
N THR A 288 -11.92 1.24 3.40
CA THR A 288 -11.72 1.48 1.97
C THR A 288 -13.02 1.97 1.33
N TYR A 289 -12.97 3.14 0.67
CA TYR A 289 -14.15 3.81 0.12
C TYR A 289 -14.88 3.02 -0.96
N ALA A 290 -14.21 2.14 -1.68
CA ALA A 290 -14.78 1.47 -2.85
C ALA A 290 -14.65 -0.05 -2.87
N GLY A 291 -13.98 -0.69 -1.93
CA GLY A 291 -13.57 -2.04 -2.20
C GLY A 291 -13.68 -3.05 -1.06
N ALA A 292 -12.65 -3.17 -0.24
CA ALA A 292 -12.57 -4.25 0.75
C ALA A 292 -13.43 -4.01 2.01
N GLY A 293 -14.05 -2.82 2.13
CA GLY A 293 -14.77 -2.41 3.34
C GLY A 293 -13.84 -2.04 4.48
N ASP A 294 -14.34 -2.09 5.70
CA ASP A 294 -13.59 -1.87 6.93
C ASP A 294 -13.01 -3.19 7.46
N GLY A 295 -11.93 -3.06 8.20
CA GLY A 295 -11.28 -4.20 8.86
C GLY A 295 -10.19 -3.78 9.82
N ASP A 296 -9.70 -4.75 10.59
CA ASP A 296 -8.58 -4.54 11.49
C ASP A 296 -7.67 -5.77 11.55
N TYR A 297 -6.42 -5.54 11.93
CA TYR A 297 -5.47 -6.59 12.26
C TYR A 297 -4.46 -6.10 13.27
N SER A 298 -3.79 -7.04 13.94
CA SER A 298 -2.74 -6.74 14.89
C SER A 298 -1.47 -7.51 14.56
N THR A 299 -0.34 -6.89 14.87
CA THR A 299 0.98 -7.50 14.78
C THR A 299 1.87 -6.96 15.90
N ASN A 300 3.14 -7.35 15.93
CA ASN A 300 4.08 -6.87 16.93
C ASN A 300 5.34 -6.32 16.26
N GLY A 301 5.91 -5.30 16.89
CA GLY A 301 7.17 -4.70 16.47
C GLY A 301 8.28 -4.98 17.49
N PHE A 302 9.48 -5.27 17.00
CA PHE A 302 10.70 -5.38 17.77
C PHE A 302 11.76 -4.46 17.18
N ALA A 303 12.57 -3.83 18.02
CA ALA A 303 13.71 -3.07 17.55
C ALA A 303 14.87 -3.16 18.53
N PHE A 304 16.07 -3.09 17.96
CA PHE A 304 17.32 -2.96 18.68
C PHE A 304 18.16 -1.89 18.00
N SER A 305 18.71 -0.96 18.79
CA SER A 305 19.52 0.13 18.29
C SER A 305 20.76 0.30 19.15
N ALA A 306 21.87 0.66 18.50
CA ALA A 306 23.11 1.06 19.14
C ALA A 306 23.65 2.32 18.47
N GLU A 307 23.97 3.31 19.28
CA GLU A 307 24.56 4.59 18.84
C GLU A 307 25.87 4.83 19.56
N TYR A 308 26.84 5.42 18.84
CA TYR A 308 28.08 5.97 19.37
C TYR A 308 28.25 7.38 18.87
N GLY A 309 28.73 8.27 19.74
CA GLY A 309 29.12 9.61 19.35
C GLY A 309 30.13 10.20 20.33
N LYS A 310 30.68 11.35 19.95
CA LYS A 310 31.61 12.08 20.79
C LYS A 310 31.45 13.58 20.60
N ARG A 311 31.30 14.31 21.71
CA ARG A 311 31.22 15.77 21.70
C ARG A 311 32.62 16.36 21.87
N PHE A 312 33.05 17.16 20.88
CA PHE A 312 34.26 17.94 20.90
C PHE A 312 33.90 19.40 21.17
N LYS A 313 34.34 19.91 22.31
CA LYS A 313 34.15 21.32 22.67
C LYS A 313 35.25 22.19 22.03
N GLY A 314 34.79 23.28 21.40
CA GLY A 314 35.63 24.30 20.77
C GLY A 314 35.69 25.60 21.57
N GLN A 315 36.07 26.68 20.92
CA GLN A 315 36.12 28.01 21.51
C GLN A 315 34.74 28.65 21.57
N ASN A 316 34.51 29.60 22.50
CA ASN A 316 33.27 30.37 22.65
C ASN A 316 32.02 29.49 22.86
N ASP A 317 32.18 28.39 23.61
CA ASP A 317 31.11 27.45 23.96
C ASP A 317 30.47 26.70 22.76
N PHE A 318 31.09 26.73 21.59
CA PHE A 318 30.71 25.91 20.46
C PHE A 318 31.20 24.48 20.62
N TRP A 319 30.45 23.54 20.07
CA TRP A 319 30.79 22.12 20.03
C TRP A 319 30.32 21.45 18.73
N ILE A 320 31.02 20.39 18.36
CA ILE A 320 30.63 19.47 17.29
C ILE A 320 30.53 18.06 17.86
N GLU A 321 29.55 17.30 17.39
CA GLU A 321 29.28 15.95 17.86
C GLU A 321 28.97 15.04 16.67
N PRO A 322 29.98 14.37 16.10
CA PRO A 322 29.76 13.28 15.16
C PRO A 322 29.12 12.09 15.85
N GLN A 323 28.26 11.41 15.10
CA GLN A 323 27.42 10.30 15.57
C GLN A 323 27.32 9.22 14.51
N ALA A 324 27.27 7.95 14.95
CA ALA A 324 26.97 6.79 14.13
C ALA A 324 26.00 5.89 14.88
N GLU A 325 24.98 5.40 14.18
CA GLU A 325 23.95 4.54 14.74
C GLU A 325 23.62 3.40 13.79
N LEU A 326 23.27 2.25 14.35
CA LEU A 326 22.67 1.13 13.62
C LEU A 326 21.42 0.70 14.35
N THR A 327 20.29 0.70 13.64
CA THR A 327 19.00 0.28 14.16
C THR A 327 18.44 -0.85 13.32
N TYR A 328 18.18 -2.00 13.95
CA TYR A 328 17.38 -3.08 13.38
C TYR A 328 15.96 -3.00 13.93
N GLY A 329 14.99 -2.98 13.04
CA GLY A 329 13.58 -3.02 13.35
C GLY A 329 12.89 -4.16 12.58
N ARG A 330 11.94 -4.83 13.24
CA ARG A 330 11.11 -5.85 12.63
C ARG A 330 9.67 -5.66 13.05
N VAL A 331 8.76 -5.77 12.09
CA VAL A 331 7.32 -5.96 12.31
C VAL A 331 7.02 -7.42 11.94
N ASP A 332 6.37 -8.16 12.83
CA ASP A 332 6.01 -9.56 12.59
C ASP A 332 5.02 -9.70 11.45
N SER A 333 4.97 -10.89 10.84
CA SER A 333 3.97 -11.24 9.85
C SER A 333 2.56 -11.13 10.41
N ALA A 334 1.61 -10.83 9.54
CA ALA A 334 0.20 -10.75 9.90
C ALA A 334 -0.67 -11.49 8.88
N ASN A 335 -1.79 -12.03 9.37
CA ASN A 335 -2.83 -12.63 8.55
C ASN A 335 -4.17 -12.05 8.93
N PHE A 336 -4.93 -11.63 7.95
CA PHE A 336 -6.29 -11.15 8.14
C PHE A 336 -7.14 -11.41 6.89
N THR A 337 -8.44 -11.15 6.99
CA THR A 337 -9.37 -11.37 5.87
C THR A 337 -10.18 -10.09 5.68
N THR A 338 -10.23 -9.57 4.48
CA THR A 338 -11.04 -8.39 4.14
C THR A 338 -12.54 -8.70 4.24
N ALA A 339 -13.38 -7.68 4.32
CA ALA A 339 -14.84 -7.83 4.34
C ALA A 339 -15.40 -8.55 3.09
N LYS A 340 -14.65 -8.55 1.98
CA LYS A 340 -14.98 -9.33 0.77
C LYS A 340 -14.46 -10.77 0.79
N GLY A 341 -13.84 -11.21 1.88
CA GLY A 341 -13.34 -12.57 2.03
C GLY A 341 -12.00 -12.84 1.32
N VAL A 342 -11.27 -11.81 0.94
CA VAL A 342 -9.89 -11.94 0.45
C VAL A 342 -8.98 -12.18 1.65
N HIS A 343 -8.25 -13.29 1.66
CA HIS A 343 -7.23 -13.59 2.65
C HIS A 343 -5.98 -12.80 2.32
N VAL A 344 -5.44 -12.11 3.32
CA VAL A 344 -4.23 -11.30 3.21
C VAL A 344 -3.16 -11.87 4.13
N HIS A 345 -2.01 -12.17 3.57
CA HIS A 345 -0.80 -12.55 4.29
C HIS A 345 0.26 -11.48 4.08
N GLN A 346 0.62 -10.77 5.13
CA GLN A 346 1.76 -9.86 5.19
C GLN A 346 2.98 -10.62 5.70
N ASP A 347 4.06 -10.62 4.96
CA ASP A 347 5.35 -11.12 5.44
C ASP A 347 5.86 -10.28 6.61
N SER A 348 6.85 -10.81 7.34
CA SER A 348 7.54 -9.98 8.32
C SER A 348 8.34 -8.89 7.63
N LEU A 349 8.24 -7.66 8.15
CA LEU A 349 8.85 -6.46 7.59
C LEU A 349 10.13 -6.14 8.37
N ASP A 350 11.26 -6.20 7.70
CA ASP A 350 12.56 -5.90 8.29
C ASP A 350 13.09 -4.54 7.83
N SER A 351 13.69 -3.80 8.74
CA SER A 351 14.41 -2.54 8.48
C SER A 351 15.78 -2.60 9.18
N LEU A 352 16.84 -2.24 8.48
CA LEU A 352 18.19 -2.12 9.04
C LEU A 352 18.75 -0.76 8.64
N VAL A 353 18.58 0.22 9.50
CA VAL A 353 18.99 1.61 9.22
C VAL A 353 20.36 1.89 9.82
N GLY A 354 21.32 2.22 8.97
CA GLY A 354 22.55 2.86 9.35
C GLY A 354 22.42 4.38 9.29
N ARG A 355 22.86 5.11 10.31
CA ARG A 355 22.88 6.56 10.36
C ARG A 355 24.29 7.07 10.64
N LEU A 356 24.74 8.03 9.82
CA LEU A 356 25.93 8.82 10.07
C LEU A 356 25.52 10.28 10.09
N GLY A 357 25.91 10.99 11.13
CA GLY A 357 25.51 12.38 11.28
C GLY A 357 26.43 13.17 12.18
N PHE A 358 26.10 14.44 12.30
CA PHE A 358 26.74 15.33 13.26
C PHE A 358 25.73 16.37 13.77
N ALA A 359 25.96 16.83 14.99
CA ALA A 359 25.32 18.00 15.55
C ALA A 359 26.38 19.12 15.75
N LEU A 360 25.97 20.32 15.44
CA LEU A 360 26.70 21.55 15.77
C LEU A 360 25.91 22.35 16.78
N GLY A 361 26.48 22.68 17.91
CA GLY A 361 25.76 23.39 18.94
C GLY A 361 26.58 24.42 19.66
N LYS A 362 25.88 25.18 20.48
CA LYS A 362 26.44 26.19 21.35
C LYS A 362 25.81 26.11 22.73
N ASP A 363 26.66 26.04 23.76
CA ASP A 363 26.22 26.16 25.15
C ASP A 363 25.80 27.60 25.43
N VAL A 364 24.68 27.77 26.11
CA VAL A 364 24.09 29.05 26.54
C VAL A 364 23.83 28.99 28.05
N LYS A 365 23.53 30.12 28.70
CA LYS A 365 23.35 30.17 30.16
C LYS A 365 22.30 29.18 30.70
N ALA A 366 21.29 28.88 29.91
CA ALA A 366 20.18 28.04 30.33
C ALA A 366 20.19 26.65 29.65
N GLY A 367 21.29 26.23 29.00
CA GLY A 367 21.37 24.95 28.32
C GLY A 367 22.16 25.01 27.02
N HIS A 368 21.65 24.45 25.92
CA HIS A 368 22.29 24.54 24.61
C HIS A 368 21.28 24.56 23.45
N VAL A 369 21.71 25.12 22.34
CA VAL A 369 20.99 25.08 21.06
C VAL A 369 21.85 24.37 20.03
N TYR A 370 21.23 23.66 19.09
CA TYR A 370 21.96 22.90 18.09
C TYR A 370 21.23 22.81 16.77
N VAL A 371 21.99 22.55 15.72
CA VAL A 371 21.50 22.04 14.42
C VAL A 371 22.15 20.68 14.17
N ARG A 372 21.44 19.80 13.49
CA ARG A 372 21.95 18.48 13.12
C ARG A 372 21.69 18.17 11.67
N ALA A 373 22.57 17.36 11.10
CA ALA A 373 22.40 16.77 9.78
C ALA A 373 22.89 15.32 9.82
N SER A 374 22.10 14.42 9.28
CA SER A 374 22.41 12.99 9.21
C SER A 374 22.07 12.45 7.84
N TYR A 375 22.85 11.48 7.36
CA TYR A 375 22.52 10.63 6.25
C TYR A 375 22.16 9.26 6.81
N LEU A 376 21.00 8.76 6.40
CA LEU A 376 20.46 7.46 6.80
C LEU A 376 20.33 6.58 5.56
N TYR A 377 20.51 5.28 5.75
CA TYR A 377 20.31 4.28 4.71
C TYR A 377 19.67 3.04 5.31
N ASP A 378 18.51 2.64 4.79
CA ASP A 378 17.91 1.36 5.12
C ASP A 378 18.38 0.31 4.11
N PHE A 379 19.08 -0.72 4.62
CA PHE A 379 19.61 -1.85 3.86
C PHE A 379 18.56 -2.94 3.57
N LYS A 380 17.37 -2.75 4.10
CA LYS A 380 16.17 -3.58 3.94
C LYS A 380 14.99 -2.67 3.59
N GLY A 381 13.79 -3.03 3.91
CA GLY A 381 12.64 -2.15 3.73
C GLY A 381 11.60 -2.73 2.78
N ASP A 382 11.77 -4.00 2.41
CA ASP A 382 10.80 -4.73 1.59
C ASP A 382 9.49 -4.95 2.35
N VAL A 383 8.38 -4.67 1.69
CA VAL A 383 7.02 -4.92 2.17
C VAL A 383 6.34 -5.83 1.17
N ASN A 384 6.17 -7.10 1.53
CA ASN A 384 5.57 -8.12 0.68
C ASN A 384 4.24 -8.56 1.26
N MET A 385 3.20 -8.56 0.42
CA MET A 385 1.88 -9.07 0.77
C MET A 385 1.38 -10.03 -0.31
N TYR A 386 0.84 -11.15 0.13
CA TYR A 386 0.15 -12.13 -0.70
C TYR A 386 -1.33 -12.11 -0.38
N MET A 387 -2.16 -12.12 -1.42
CA MET A 387 -3.61 -12.08 -1.29
C MET A 387 -4.24 -13.17 -2.11
N ASP A 388 -5.19 -13.91 -1.52
CA ASP A 388 -5.88 -14.97 -2.21
C ASP A 388 -7.35 -15.10 -1.81
N LYS A 389 -8.14 -15.60 -2.75
CA LYS A 389 -9.54 -16.01 -2.54
C LYS A 389 -9.94 -17.04 -3.58
N ASP A 390 -10.58 -18.13 -3.13
CA ASP A 390 -11.15 -19.16 -4.01
C ASP A 390 -10.17 -19.71 -5.06
N GLY A 391 -8.85 -19.69 -4.77
CA GLY A 391 -7.77 -20.15 -5.66
C GLY A 391 -7.27 -19.12 -6.67
N ALA A 392 -7.83 -17.90 -6.76
CA ALA A 392 -7.15 -16.77 -7.38
C ALA A 392 -6.17 -16.15 -6.39
N ALA A 393 -5.00 -15.69 -6.85
CA ALA A 393 -3.99 -15.10 -6.00
C ALA A 393 -3.22 -14.00 -6.72
N ASP A 394 -2.73 -13.02 -5.96
CA ASP A 394 -1.81 -11.99 -6.42
C ASP A 394 -0.84 -11.57 -5.30
N SER A 395 0.28 -10.94 -5.65
CA SER A 395 1.30 -10.45 -4.73
C SER A 395 1.56 -8.97 -4.96
N TYR A 396 1.84 -8.26 -3.88
CA TYR A 396 2.12 -6.82 -3.86
C TYR A 396 3.42 -6.58 -3.11
N ASP A 397 4.37 -5.94 -3.78
CA ASP A 397 5.70 -5.70 -3.27
C ASP A 397 5.99 -4.20 -3.29
N HIS A 398 6.47 -3.65 -2.17
CA HIS A 398 6.89 -2.27 -2.04
C HIS A 398 8.27 -2.22 -1.40
N ASP A 399 9.13 -1.36 -1.89
CA ASP A 399 10.48 -1.14 -1.33
C ASP A 399 10.56 0.24 -0.67
N LEU A 400 10.78 0.25 0.63
CA LEU A 400 10.99 1.43 1.44
C LEU A 400 12.48 1.61 1.80
N GLY A 401 13.36 0.81 1.23
CA GLY A 401 14.80 0.87 1.42
C GLY A 401 15.45 2.11 0.81
N GLY A 402 16.78 2.15 0.88
CA GLY A 402 17.54 3.25 0.30
C GLY A 402 17.89 4.37 1.26
N GLY A 403 18.40 5.46 0.74
CA GLY A 403 19.02 6.53 1.52
C GLY A 403 18.24 7.84 1.53
N TRP A 404 18.31 8.54 2.68
CA TRP A 404 17.74 9.87 2.84
C TRP A 404 18.58 10.75 3.76
N TRP A 405 18.32 12.04 3.68
CA TRP A 405 18.89 13.03 4.60
C TRP A 405 17.87 13.42 5.67
N GLU A 406 18.34 13.65 6.89
CA GLU A 406 17.58 14.22 7.99
C GLU A 406 18.25 15.49 8.49
N PHE A 407 17.47 16.54 8.66
CA PHE A 407 17.90 17.83 9.19
C PHE A 407 17.04 18.21 10.38
N GLY A 408 17.67 18.69 11.43
CA GLY A 408 16.98 19.12 12.64
C GLY A 408 17.60 20.34 13.28
N VAL A 409 16.78 21.05 14.05
CA VAL A 409 17.18 22.13 14.92
C VAL A 409 16.51 21.95 16.28
N GLY A 410 17.26 22.14 17.36
CA GLY A 410 16.72 21.89 18.68
C GLY A 410 17.41 22.67 19.79
N THR A 411 16.87 22.51 20.97
CA THR A 411 17.36 23.10 22.22
C THR A 411 17.13 22.16 23.38
N ASN A 412 18.03 22.22 24.35
CA ASN A 412 17.86 21.62 25.68
C ASN A 412 18.07 22.74 26.71
N LEU A 413 17.08 22.96 27.55
CA LEU A 413 17.05 24.07 28.53
C LEU A 413 16.98 23.48 29.95
N ASN A 414 17.87 23.96 30.79
CA ASN A 414 17.83 23.73 32.22
C ASN A 414 16.88 24.76 32.86
N LEU A 415 15.75 24.30 33.38
CA LEU A 415 14.72 25.12 34.03
C LEU A 415 14.99 25.34 35.53
N GLY A 416 16.13 24.81 36.06
CA GLY A 416 16.44 24.80 37.46
C GLY A 416 15.84 23.61 38.21
N HIS A 417 16.25 23.39 39.48
CA HIS A 417 15.81 22.29 40.32
C HIS A 417 15.90 20.91 39.60
N ASP A 418 17.01 20.69 38.91
CA ASP A 418 17.29 19.45 38.16
C ASP A 418 16.23 19.08 37.12
N THR A 419 15.53 20.09 36.60
CA THR A 419 14.51 19.93 35.56
C THR A 419 15.04 20.42 34.22
N HIS A 420 14.96 19.57 33.21
CA HIS A 420 15.39 19.86 31.85
C HIS A 420 14.19 19.78 30.91
N PHE A 421 14.11 20.75 29.98
CA PHE A 421 13.15 20.77 28.87
C PHE A 421 13.90 20.69 27.58
N TYR A 422 13.45 19.87 26.65
CA TYR A 422 14.01 19.80 25.32
C TYR A 422 12.92 19.92 24.27
N PHE A 423 13.32 20.49 23.14
CA PHE A 423 12.46 20.67 21.98
C PHE A 423 13.31 20.62 20.71
N ASP A 424 12.83 19.92 19.70
CA ASP A 424 13.44 19.94 18.38
C ASP A 424 12.39 19.83 17.27
N VAL A 425 12.76 20.33 16.09
CA VAL A 425 12.00 20.17 14.84
C VAL A 425 12.92 19.58 13.80
N GLU A 426 12.40 18.66 13.03
CA GLU A 426 13.15 17.97 11.99
C GLU A 426 12.34 17.71 10.73
N ARG A 427 13.05 17.47 9.65
CA ARG A 427 12.49 17.03 8.37
C ARG A 427 13.49 16.14 7.64
N THR A 428 12.95 15.31 6.73
CA THR A 428 13.77 14.53 5.79
C THR A 428 13.79 15.18 4.40
N ALA A 429 14.80 14.80 3.61
CA ALA A 429 14.92 15.13 2.20
C ALA A 429 15.44 13.89 1.46
N SER A 430 14.91 13.65 0.26
CA SER A 430 15.13 12.41 -0.51
C SER A 430 14.51 11.18 0.17
N GLY A 431 14.65 10.01 -0.45
CA GLY A 431 14.14 8.72 0.05
C GLY A 431 12.69 8.44 -0.37
N GLU A 432 12.34 7.15 -0.35
CA GLU A 432 11.01 6.63 -0.70
C GLU A 432 9.95 7.10 0.31
N VAL A 433 10.33 7.12 1.58
CA VAL A 433 9.50 7.68 2.65
C VAL A 433 10.02 9.06 3.02
N SER A 434 9.14 10.04 3.03
CA SER A 434 9.48 11.40 3.44
C SER A 434 8.76 11.80 4.72
N THR A 435 9.46 12.54 5.60
CA THR A 435 8.91 13.20 6.80
C THR A 435 9.01 14.71 6.58
N PRO A 436 7.97 15.35 6.03
CA PRO A 436 8.01 16.78 5.73
C PRO A 436 8.24 17.64 6.97
N TRP A 437 7.75 17.19 8.10
CA TRP A 437 7.93 17.82 9.40
C TRP A 437 7.70 16.83 10.53
N GLN A 438 8.46 16.98 11.58
CA GLN A 438 8.24 16.35 12.88
C GLN A 438 8.74 17.30 13.95
N TRP A 439 8.06 17.37 15.10
CA TRP A 439 8.58 18.01 16.30
C TRP A 439 8.58 17.03 17.47
N ASN A 440 9.52 17.24 18.37
CA ASN A 440 9.66 16.51 19.62
C ASN A 440 9.72 17.50 20.76
N ALA A 441 9.05 17.21 21.86
CA ALA A 441 9.13 17.97 23.09
C ALA A 441 9.15 17.02 24.27
N GLY A 442 9.91 17.34 25.29
CA GLY A 442 9.91 16.55 26.51
C GLY A 442 10.47 17.29 27.69
N ILE A 443 10.27 16.69 28.85
CA ILE A 443 10.74 17.19 30.14
C ILE A 443 11.30 16.03 30.96
N ARG A 444 12.38 16.28 31.64
CA ARG A 444 13.05 15.38 32.57
C ARG A 444 13.20 16.04 33.92
N TYR A 445 12.90 15.31 34.98
CA TYR A 445 13.20 15.65 36.36
C TYR A 445 14.16 14.63 36.95
N SER A 446 15.26 15.10 37.47
CA SER A 446 16.29 14.26 38.10
C SER A 446 16.31 14.46 39.61
N PHE A 447 16.49 13.39 40.38
CA PHE A 447 16.46 13.46 41.88
C PHE A 447 17.36 12.41 42.52
#